data_b4a2868b2be0a53aad42c93e90d0bcdb
#
_entry.id   b4a2868b2be0a53aad42c93e90d0bcdb
#
_cell.length_a   1.000
_cell.length_b   1.000
_cell.length_c   1.000
_cell.angle_alpha   90.00
_cell.angle_beta   90.00
_cell.angle_gamma   90.00
#
_symmetry.space_group_name_H-M   'P 1'
#
loop_
_entity.id
_entity.type
_entity.pdbx_description
1 polymer ?
#
loop_
_entity_poly.entity_id
_entity_poly.type
_entity_poly.pdbx_seq_one_letter_code
_entity_poly.pdbx_strand_id
1 'polypeptide(L)'
;MNDALSKPAGAFGQARAITFLLLGSLLALLIAWHARHYSAPTAWLASAVAVAPWLLALRPLLRGRPDAYRGGLMLTTPYLGYALMELVANPGARAIAATTVFVSFSLAVAFTACLRFSRRAAAAPTSRTAP
;
A
#
# COMPACT_ATOMS: atom_id res chain seq x y z
N MET A 1 -21.46 -24.04 -17.28
CA MET A 1 -20.08 -24.01 -17.83
C MET A 1 -19.57 -22.57 -17.99
N ASN A 2 -19.97 -21.63 -17.11
CA ASN A 2 -19.61 -20.20 -17.19
C ASN A 2 -18.85 -19.65 -15.97
N ASP A 3 -18.44 -20.50 -15.02
CA ASP A 3 -17.74 -20.05 -13.80
C ASP A 3 -16.25 -19.77 -13.96
N ALA A 4 -15.64 -20.15 -15.09
CA ALA A 4 -14.22 -19.97 -15.31
C ALA A 4 -13.82 -18.55 -15.73
N LEU A 5 -14.78 -17.72 -16.20
CA LEU A 5 -14.53 -16.38 -16.73
C LEU A 5 -14.71 -15.26 -15.70
N SER A 6 -15.33 -15.55 -14.55
CA SER A 6 -15.57 -14.55 -13.49
C SER A 6 -14.43 -14.40 -12.47
N LYS A 7 -13.53 -15.39 -12.40
CA LYS A 7 -12.43 -15.43 -11.42
C LYS A 7 -11.39 -14.30 -11.48
N PRO A 8 -10.90 -13.83 -12.65
CA PRO A 8 -9.83 -12.82 -12.65
C PRO A 8 -10.29 -11.42 -12.19
N ALA A 9 -11.51 -11.03 -12.47
CA ALA A 9 -12.05 -9.74 -12.05
C ALA A 9 -12.28 -9.66 -10.53
N GLY A 10 -12.73 -10.77 -9.92
CA GLY A 10 -12.91 -10.88 -8.48
C GLY A 10 -11.59 -10.83 -7.71
N ALA A 11 -10.55 -11.53 -8.19
CA ALA A 11 -9.23 -11.56 -7.57
C ALA A 11 -8.55 -10.19 -7.59
N PHE A 12 -8.67 -9.42 -8.66
CA PHE A 12 -8.14 -8.06 -8.74
C PHE A 12 -8.88 -7.11 -7.79
N GLY A 13 -10.21 -7.22 -7.69
CA GLY A 13 -11.01 -6.44 -6.74
C GLY A 13 -10.62 -6.71 -5.29
N GLN A 14 -10.42 -7.98 -4.94
CA GLN A 14 -9.94 -8.39 -3.61
C GLN A 14 -8.53 -7.86 -3.31
N ALA A 15 -7.60 -7.98 -4.26
CA ALA A 15 -6.24 -7.46 -4.10
C ALA A 15 -6.26 -5.94 -3.85
N ARG A 16 -7.09 -5.19 -4.57
CA ARG A 16 -7.28 -3.75 -4.33
C ARG A 16 -7.84 -3.45 -2.96
N ALA A 17 -8.89 -4.15 -2.54
CA ALA A 17 -9.48 -3.96 -1.21
C ALA A 17 -8.46 -4.20 -0.10
N ILE A 18 -7.69 -5.28 -0.19
CA ILE A 18 -6.61 -5.59 0.75
C ILE A 18 -5.55 -4.48 0.74
N THR A 19 -5.16 -3.98 -0.45
CA THR A 19 -4.20 -2.88 -0.58
C THR A 19 -4.67 -1.63 0.16
N PHE A 20 -5.93 -1.24 0.00
CA PHE A 20 -6.47 -0.06 0.70
C PHE A 20 -6.62 -0.26 2.20
N LEU A 21 -6.97 -1.46 2.66
CA LEU A 21 -7.00 -1.79 4.10
C LEU A 21 -5.60 -1.70 4.71
N LEU A 22 -4.60 -2.28 4.05
CA LEU A 22 -3.20 -2.21 4.50
C LEU A 22 -2.66 -0.78 4.48
N LEU A 23 -2.99 -0.01 3.45
CA LEU A 23 -2.62 1.41 3.38
C LEU A 23 -3.24 2.21 4.52
N GLY A 24 -4.53 2.04 4.79
CA GLY A 24 -5.22 2.67 5.92
C GLY A 24 -4.60 2.28 7.26
N SER A 25 -4.24 1.01 7.43
CA SER A 25 -3.55 0.51 8.63
C SER A 25 -2.16 1.14 8.79
N LEU A 26 -1.40 1.27 7.70
CA LEU A 26 -0.09 1.93 7.73
C LEU A 26 -0.21 3.40 8.14
N LEU A 27 -1.16 4.13 7.56
CA LEU A 27 -1.39 5.54 7.91
C LEU A 27 -1.81 5.70 9.36
N ALA A 28 -2.71 4.84 9.87
CA ALA A 28 -3.12 4.84 11.27
C ALA A 28 -1.95 4.56 12.22
N LEU A 29 -1.08 3.59 11.87
CA LEU A 29 0.13 3.29 12.64
C LEU A 29 1.11 4.47 12.66
N LEU A 30 1.32 5.15 11.53
CA LEU A 30 2.18 6.33 11.46
C LEU A 30 1.66 7.48 12.34
N ILE A 31 0.36 7.76 12.28
CA ILE A 31 -0.25 8.78 13.12
C ILE A 31 -0.13 8.41 14.60
N ALA A 32 -0.44 7.18 14.97
CA ALA A 32 -0.33 6.70 16.34
C ALA A 32 1.12 6.74 16.85
N TRP A 33 2.08 6.42 15.99
CA TRP A 33 3.51 6.52 16.31
C TRP A 33 3.90 7.95 16.66
N HIS A 34 3.60 8.90 15.78
CA HIS A 34 3.96 10.31 16.00
C HIS A 34 3.25 10.90 17.20
N ALA A 35 1.97 10.54 17.42
CA ALA A 35 1.21 11.00 18.58
C ALA A 35 1.81 10.54 19.93
N ARG A 36 2.52 9.39 19.94
CA ARG A 36 3.16 8.86 21.17
C ARG A 36 4.55 9.42 21.44
N HIS A 37 5.29 9.82 20.39
CA HIS A 37 6.71 10.14 20.52
C HIS A 37 7.02 11.64 20.45
N TYR A 38 6.07 12.46 20.02
CA TYR A 38 6.26 13.90 19.87
C TYR A 38 5.26 14.72 20.68
N SER A 39 5.64 15.95 21.05
CA SER A 39 4.68 16.92 21.60
C SER A 39 3.58 17.23 20.56
N ALA A 40 2.40 17.62 21.03
CA ALA A 40 1.22 17.76 20.15
C ALA A 40 1.47 18.56 18.85
N PRO A 41 2.09 19.76 18.84
CA PRO A 41 2.29 20.51 17.60
C PRO A 41 3.28 19.80 16.65
N THR A 42 4.34 19.18 17.17
CA THR A 42 5.33 18.46 16.38
C THR A 42 4.77 17.14 15.84
N ALA A 43 3.93 16.46 16.63
CA ALA A 43 3.27 15.23 16.20
C ALA A 43 2.38 15.44 14.99
N TRP A 44 1.60 16.54 14.97
CA TRP A 44 0.74 16.87 13.82
C TRP A 44 1.54 17.17 12.57
N LEU A 45 2.61 17.96 12.69
CA LEU A 45 3.47 18.29 11.56
C LEU A 45 4.17 17.04 11.00
N ALA A 46 4.76 16.22 11.87
CA ALA A 46 5.41 14.98 11.47
C ALA A 46 4.44 14.00 10.81
N SER A 47 3.23 13.86 11.37
CA SER A 47 2.18 13.02 10.77
C SER A 47 1.74 13.56 9.40
N ALA A 48 1.56 14.87 9.26
CA ALA A 48 1.19 15.50 8.00
C ALA A 48 2.25 15.24 6.92
N VAL A 49 3.53 15.42 7.25
CA VAL A 49 4.64 15.14 6.32
C VAL A 49 4.70 13.66 5.94
N ALA A 50 4.49 12.75 6.90
CA ALA A 50 4.51 11.31 6.64
C ALA A 50 3.30 10.84 5.81
N VAL A 51 2.14 11.46 5.97
CA VAL A 51 0.88 11.08 5.29
C VAL A 51 0.74 11.75 3.93
N ALA A 52 1.27 12.96 3.75
CA ALA A 52 1.10 13.76 2.53
C ALA A 52 1.45 13.01 1.23
N PRO A 53 2.56 12.28 1.10
CA PRO A 53 2.88 11.54 -0.11
C PRO A 53 1.82 10.50 -0.46
N TRP A 54 1.22 9.87 0.54
CA TRP A 54 0.15 8.89 0.36
C TRP A 54 -1.16 9.53 -0.10
N LEU A 55 -1.49 10.71 0.41
CA LEU A 55 -2.67 11.46 -0.05
C LEU A 55 -2.54 11.85 -1.53
N LEU A 56 -1.33 12.24 -1.96
CA LEU A 56 -1.05 12.52 -3.38
C LEU A 56 -1.16 11.27 -4.25
N ALA A 57 -0.68 10.13 -3.75
CA ALA A 57 -0.75 8.84 -4.44
C ALA A 57 -2.16 8.24 -4.44
N LEU A 58 -3.04 8.63 -3.51
CA LEU A 58 -4.36 8.02 -3.33
C LEU A 58 -5.24 8.16 -4.57
N ARG A 59 -5.28 9.35 -5.16
CA ARG A 59 -6.13 9.64 -6.33
C ARG A 59 -5.82 8.75 -7.55
N PRO A 60 -4.55 8.60 -8.00
CA PRO A 60 -4.21 7.67 -9.07
C PRO A 60 -4.39 6.19 -8.67
N LEU A 61 -4.20 5.82 -7.38
CA LEU A 61 -4.47 4.48 -6.87
C LEU A 61 -5.97 4.14 -6.94
N LEU A 62 -6.84 5.07 -6.55
CA LEU A 62 -8.29 4.91 -6.65
C LEU A 62 -8.75 4.71 -8.10
N ARG A 63 -8.08 5.34 -9.07
CA ARG A 63 -8.34 5.16 -10.50
C ARG A 63 -7.82 3.84 -11.06
N GLY A 64 -7.09 3.04 -10.28
CA GLY A 64 -6.57 1.74 -10.68
C GLY A 64 -5.47 1.80 -11.75
N ARG A 65 -4.76 2.94 -11.87
CA ARG A 65 -3.68 3.09 -12.85
C ARG A 65 -2.49 2.19 -12.49
N PRO A 66 -1.94 1.40 -13.43
CA PRO A 66 -0.82 0.50 -13.15
C PRO A 66 0.43 1.24 -12.64
N ASP A 67 0.69 2.46 -13.15
CA ASP A 67 1.81 3.28 -12.71
C ASP A 67 1.67 3.73 -11.25
N ALA A 68 0.43 3.90 -10.76
CA ALA A 68 0.17 4.24 -9.37
C ALA A 68 0.58 3.12 -8.41
N TYR A 69 0.42 1.86 -8.80
CA TYR A 69 0.87 0.71 -7.99
C TYR A 69 2.40 0.63 -7.93
N ARG A 70 3.10 1.00 -9.02
CA ARG A 70 4.57 1.12 -9.01
C ARG A 70 5.02 2.24 -8.08
N GLY A 71 4.39 3.41 -8.20
CA GLY A 71 4.64 4.54 -7.31
C GLY A 71 4.38 4.20 -5.85
N GLY A 72 3.28 3.50 -5.56
CA GLY A 72 2.94 3.01 -4.22
C GLY A 72 4.00 2.05 -3.66
N LEU A 73 4.52 1.12 -4.48
CA LEU A 73 5.60 0.22 -4.07
C LEU A 73 6.88 0.99 -3.73
N MET A 74 7.28 1.95 -4.58
CA MET A 74 8.44 2.80 -4.31
C MET A 74 8.25 3.65 -3.06
N LEU A 75 7.05 4.17 -2.87
CA LEU A 75 6.70 4.99 -1.71
C LEU A 75 6.71 4.16 -0.40
N THR A 76 6.38 2.87 -0.44
CA THR A 76 6.41 2.00 0.74
C THR A 76 7.84 1.75 1.24
N THR A 77 8.83 1.77 0.36
CA THR A 77 10.23 1.43 0.69
C THR A 77 10.84 2.30 1.80
N PRO A 78 10.75 3.65 1.78
CA PRO A 78 11.30 4.47 2.86
C PRO A 78 10.61 4.23 4.20
N TYR A 79 9.30 3.94 4.22
CA TYR A 79 8.58 3.63 5.46
C TYR A 79 9.00 2.29 6.05
N LEU A 80 9.24 1.28 5.20
CA LEU A 80 9.79 0.00 5.61
C LEU A 80 11.20 0.18 6.19
N GLY A 81 12.05 0.95 5.51
CA GLY A 81 13.42 1.25 5.99
C GLY A 81 13.41 1.97 7.33
N TYR A 82 12.57 2.99 7.49
CA TYR A 82 12.40 3.70 8.76
C TYR A 82 11.93 2.77 9.88
N ALA A 83 10.92 1.95 9.63
CA ALA A 83 10.39 1.02 10.63
C ALA A 83 11.42 -0.04 11.04
N LEU A 84 12.24 -0.53 10.10
CA LEU A 84 13.36 -1.45 10.39
C LEU A 84 14.43 -0.77 11.25
N MET A 85 14.77 0.49 10.96
CA MET A 85 15.73 1.25 11.76
C MET A 85 15.23 1.41 13.20
N GLU A 86 13.97 1.79 13.39
CA GLU A 86 13.37 1.94 14.71
C GLU A 86 13.25 0.61 15.47
N LEU A 87 12.99 -0.49 14.75
CA LEU A 87 12.92 -1.83 15.34
C LEU A 87 14.24 -2.21 16.02
N VAL A 88 15.37 -1.81 15.43
CA VAL A 88 16.70 -2.10 15.95
C VAL A 88 17.14 -1.07 16.98
N ALA A 89 16.96 0.21 16.68
CA ALA A 89 17.51 1.32 17.47
C ALA A 89 16.71 1.64 18.74
N ASN A 90 15.37 1.38 18.74
CA ASN A 90 14.48 1.82 19.81
C ASN A 90 13.76 0.65 20.51
N PRO A 91 14.31 0.14 21.64
CA PRO A 91 13.69 -0.97 22.38
C PRO A 91 12.26 -0.69 22.83
N GLY A 92 11.95 0.56 23.19
CA GLY A 92 10.61 0.96 23.65
C GLY A 92 9.56 1.01 22.55
N ALA A 93 9.98 1.11 21.29
CA ALA A 93 9.10 1.19 20.13
C ALA A 93 9.01 -0.11 19.32
N ARG A 94 9.69 -1.17 19.76
CA ARG A 94 9.81 -2.41 18.97
C ARG A 94 8.47 -3.01 18.54
N ALA A 95 7.47 -3.02 19.39
CA ALA A 95 6.18 -3.61 19.06
C ALA A 95 5.50 -2.87 17.89
N ILE A 96 5.44 -1.54 17.97
CA ILE A 96 4.83 -0.72 16.91
C ILE A 96 5.70 -0.72 15.64
N ALA A 97 7.03 -0.73 15.79
CA ALA A 97 7.97 -0.84 14.67
C ALA A 97 7.82 -2.18 13.95
N ALA A 98 7.76 -3.30 14.66
CA ALA A 98 7.53 -4.63 14.09
C ALA A 98 6.20 -4.71 13.35
N THR A 99 5.13 -4.16 13.92
CA THR A 99 3.82 -4.09 13.26
C THR A 99 3.88 -3.25 11.99
N THR A 100 4.58 -2.12 12.02
CA THR A 100 4.76 -1.24 10.85
C THR A 100 5.58 -1.93 9.76
N VAL A 101 6.64 -2.67 10.11
CA VAL A 101 7.41 -3.51 9.16
C VAL A 101 6.50 -4.54 8.50
N PHE A 102 5.71 -5.26 9.29
CA PHE A 102 4.82 -6.29 8.78
C PHE A 102 3.77 -5.70 7.83
N VAL A 103 3.12 -4.61 8.21
CA VAL A 103 2.11 -3.93 7.38
C VAL A 103 2.73 -3.36 6.10
N SER A 104 3.91 -2.72 6.18
CA SER A 104 4.61 -2.18 5.01
C SER A 104 5.04 -3.28 4.05
N PHE A 105 5.56 -4.40 4.56
CA PHE A 105 5.93 -5.54 3.74
C PHE A 105 4.71 -6.15 3.04
N SER A 106 3.62 -6.37 3.79
CA SER A 106 2.35 -6.87 3.26
C SER A 106 1.78 -5.94 2.18
N LEU A 107 1.90 -4.63 2.38
CA LEU A 107 1.48 -3.61 1.42
C LEU A 107 2.32 -3.67 0.13
N ALA A 108 3.63 -3.87 0.23
CA ALA A 108 4.52 -4.05 -0.93
C ALA A 108 4.15 -5.30 -1.73
N VAL A 109 3.82 -6.40 -1.06
CA VAL A 109 3.33 -7.64 -1.71
C VAL A 109 1.98 -7.38 -2.40
N ALA A 110 1.06 -6.67 -1.75
CA ALA A 110 -0.25 -6.34 -2.30
C ALA A 110 -0.13 -5.45 -3.56
N PHE A 111 0.75 -4.43 -3.55
CA PHE A 111 1.04 -3.63 -4.74
C PHE A 111 1.62 -4.46 -5.88
N THR A 112 2.53 -5.37 -5.57
CA THR A 112 3.11 -6.29 -6.56
C THR A 112 2.04 -7.21 -7.17
N ALA A 113 1.12 -7.71 -6.36
CA ALA A 113 -0.01 -8.50 -6.84
C ALA A 113 -0.93 -7.70 -7.78
N CYS A 114 -1.29 -6.46 -7.38
CA CYS A 114 -2.08 -5.56 -8.22
C CYS A 114 -1.41 -5.28 -9.57
N LEU A 115 -0.09 -5.05 -9.58
CA LEU A 115 0.70 -4.87 -10.80
C LEU A 115 0.68 -6.10 -11.71
N ARG A 116 0.81 -7.30 -11.14
CA ARG A 116 0.75 -8.55 -11.91
C ARG A 116 -0.63 -8.76 -12.54
N PHE A 117 -1.69 -8.53 -11.79
CA PHE A 117 -3.06 -8.67 -12.30
C PHE A 117 -3.38 -7.63 -13.39
N SER A 118 -2.98 -6.37 -13.20
CA SER A 118 -3.20 -5.31 -14.20
C SER A 118 -2.47 -5.60 -15.52
N ARG A 119 -1.23 -6.13 -15.46
CA ARG A 119 -0.48 -6.53 -16.65
C ARG A 119 -1.11 -7.71 -17.37
N ARG A 120 -1.60 -8.71 -16.65
CA ARG A 120 -2.29 -9.86 -17.24
C ARG A 120 -3.58 -9.45 -17.93
N ALA A 121 -4.34 -8.53 -17.33
CA ALA A 121 -5.55 -7.98 -17.94
C ALA A 121 -5.25 -7.22 -19.24
N ALA A 122 -4.12 -6.49 -19.31
CA ALA A 122 -3.70 -5.76 -20.51
C ALA A 122 -3.13 -6.67 -21.61
N ALA A 123 -2.58 -7.84 -21.23
CA ALA A 123 -2.00 -8.80 -22.17
C ALA A 123 -3.03 -9.82 -22.74
N ALA A 124 -4.26 -9.84 -22.21
CA ALA A 124 -5.33 -10.69 -22.74
C ALA A 124 -5.64 -10.25 -24.20
N PRO A 125 -5.50 -11.13 -25.20
CA PRO A 125 -5.77 -10.76 -26.59
C PRO A 125 -7.24 -10.34 -26.67
N THR A 126 -7.46 -9.14 -27.19
CA THR A 126 -8.77 -8.72 -27.68
C THR A 126 -9.11 -9.61 -28.87
N SER A 127 -9.70 -10.76 -28.59
CA SER A 127 -10.36 -11.56 -29.63
C SER A 127 -11.62 -10.81 -30.10
N ARG A 128 -11.38 -9.61 -30.66
CA ARG A 128 -12.37 -8.93 -31.45
C ARG A 128 -12.31 -9.57 -32.83
N THR A 129 -13.18 -10.55 -33.03
CA THR A 129 -13.69 -11.00 -34.30
C THR A 129 -13.57 -9.90 -35.35
N ALA A 130 -12.74 -10.19 -36.34
CA ALA A 130 -12.92 -9.59 -37.64
C ALA A 130 -14.31 -9.95 -38.17
N PRO A 131 -15.01 -9.06 -38.87
CA PRO A 131 -16.32 -9.29 -39.48
C PRO A 131 -16.27 -10.36 -40.55
#